data_bc392d2bafd4305a48d1b06b6e709368
#
_entry.id   bc392d2bafd4305a48d1b06b6e709368
#
_cell.length_a   1.000
_cell.length_b   1.000
_cell.length_c   1.000
_cell.angle_alpha   90.00
_cell.angle_beta   90.00
_cell.angle_gamma   90.00
#
_symmetry.space_group_name_H-M   'P 1'
#
loop_
_entity.id
_entity.type
_entity.pdbx_description
1 polymer ?
#
loop_
_entity_poly.entity_id
_entity_poly.type
_entity_poly.pdbx_seq_one_letter_code
_entity_poly.pdbx_strand_id
1 'polypeptide(L)'
;MKNVANATNYLDMDTKELFKIYSKDKENIELRNILIERHLYLVNLLAKKYINKGVEFEDIYQVSSLALIYAINRYDIEKGYEFSSFATPTIIGEIKKYFRDKVWTLRVPRRVQELSKKISEAKVFLEQENKKHPKVKDIANYIGCSEEEVLEAMEASYGYQPISLDSSSNDDSEDKDITLIDKIGQEES
;
A
#
# COMPACT_ATOMS: atom_id res chain seq x y z
N MET A 1 -22.13 -1.42 -35.98
CA MET A 1 -21.43 -0.37 -36.73
C MET A 1 -21.73 1.07 -36.22
N LYS A 2 -22.30 1.27 -35.02
CA LYS A 2 -22.62 2.62 -34.47
C LYS A 2 -21.58 3.17 -33.48
N ASN A 3 -20.60 2.36 -33.01
CA ASN A 3 -19.73 2.75 -31.91
C ASN A 3 -18.40 3.43 -32.31
N VAL A 4 -17.95 3.30 -33.55
CA VAL A 4 -16.66 3.88 -33.98
C VAL A 4 -16.75 5.40 -34.24
N ALA A 5 -17.91 5.90 -34.65
CA ALA A 5 -18.12 7.35 -34.92
C ALA A 5 -18.17 8.19 -33.64
N ASN A 6 -18.56 7.59 -32.49
CA ASN A 6 -18.64 8.31 -31.22
C ASN A 6 -17.28 8.39 -30.48
N ALA A 7 -16.40 7.41 -30.64
CA ALA A 7 -15.09 7.39 -30.00
C ALA A 7 -14.20 8.55 -30.45
N THR A 8 -14.23 8.88 -31.74
CA THR A 8 -13.46 9.98 -32.31
C THR A 8 -13.88 11.35 -31.77
N ASN A 9 -15.13 11.49 -31.35
CA ASN A 9 -15.66 12.73 -30.80
C ASN A 9 -15.30 12.93 -29.32
N TYR A 10 -15.13 11.84 -28.55
CA TYR A 10 -14.77 11.93 -27.11
C TYR A 10 -13.29 12.26 -26.89
N LEU A 11 -12.41 11.88 -27.80
CA LEU A 11 -10.96 12.08 -27.65
C LEU A 11 -10.56 13.57 -27.64
N ASP A 12 -11.28 14.40 -28.39
CA ASP A 12 -11.01 15.84 -28.50
C ASP A 12 -11.75 16.69 -27.47
N MET A 13 -12.66 16.10 -26.69
CA MET A 13 -13.48 16.82 -25.71
C MET A 13 -12.69 17.12 -24.42
N ASP A 14 -13.06 18.24 -23.77
CA ASP A 14 -12.53 18.55 -22.44
C ASP A 14 -12.94 17.51 -21.39
N THR A 15 -12.06 17.24 -20.44
CA THR A 15 -12.26 16.22 -19.40
C THR A 15 -13.51 16.52 -18.54
N LYS A 16 -13.80 17.78 -18.26
CA LYS A 16 -15.01 18.16 -17.52
C LYS A 16 -16.29 17.87 -18.30
N GLU A 17 -16.27 18.06 -19.61
CA GLU A 17 -17.40 17.71 -20.46
C GLU A 17 -17.64 16.20 -20.51
N LEU A 18 -16.55 15.42 -20.61
CA LEU A 18 -16.64 13.97 -20.56
C LEU A 18 -17.25 13.47 -19.24
N PHE A 19 -16.85 14.04 -18.11
CA PHE A 19 -17.48 13.71 -16.82
C PHE A 19 -18.97 14.08 -16.76
N LYS A 20 -19.39 15.21 -17.36
CA LYS A 20 -20.80 15.59 -17.45
C LYS A 20 -21.61 14.59 -18.28
N ILE A 21 -21.05 14.09 -19.39
CA ILE A 21 -21.70 13.08 -20.22
C ILE A 21 -21.75 11.75 -19.45
N TYR A 22 -20.64 11.35 -18.85
CA TYR A 22 -20.53 10.11 -18.08
C TYR A 22 -21.46 10.08 -16.85
N SER A 23 -21.68 11.21 -16.20
CA SER A 23 -22.61 11.30 -15.05
C SER A 23 -24.05 10.96 -15.42
N LYS A 24 -24.46 11.18 -16.69
CA LYS A 24 -25.79 10.87 -17.22
C LYS A 24 -25.93 9.42 -17.70
N ASP A 25 -24.84 8.81 -18.13
CA ASP A 25 -24.80 7.43 -18.62
C ASP A 25 -23.53 6.72 -18.11
N LYS A 26 -23.62 6.18 -16.90
CA LYS A 26 -22.52 5.44 -16.25
C LYS A 26 -22.29 4.04 -16.81
N GLU A 27 -23.17 3.55 -17.65
CA GLU A 27 -23.02 2.26 -18.35
C GLU A 27 -22.15 2.38 -19.61
N ASN A 28 -21.80 3.58 -20.05
CA ASN A 28 -20.96 3.81 -21.20
C ASN A 28 -19.49 3.45 -20.89
N ILE A 29 -19.15 2.20 -21.23
CA ILE A 29 -17.82 1.61 -20.99
C ILE A 29 -16.73 2.34 -21.77
N GLU A 30 -17.04 2.77 -23.02
CA GLU A 30 -16.07 3.46 -23.88
C GLU A 30 -15.65 4.80 -23.27
N LEU A 31 -16.63 5.60 -22.84
CA LEU A 31 -16.38 6.89 -22.21
C LEU A 31 -15.64 6.73 -20.88
N ARG A 32 -16.00 5.70 -20.09
CA ARG A 32 -15.27 5.36 -18.86
C ARG A 32 -13.81 5.05 -19.14
N ASN A 33 -13.52 4.25 -20.17
CA ASN A 33 -12.15 3.86 -20.53
C ASN A 33 -11.32 5.09 -20.95
N ILE A 34 -11.89 6.02 -21.72
CA ILE A 34 -11.23 7.27 -22.09
C ILE A 34 -10.91 8.11 -20.83
N LEU A 35 -11.83 8.19 -19.88
CA LEU A 35 -11.59 8.88 -18.60
C LEU A 35 -10.48 8.21 -17.78
N ILE A 36 -10.43 6.87 -17.77
CA ILE A 36 -9.35 6.10 -17.11
C ILE A 36 -8.01 6.43 -17.76
N GLU A 37 -7.90 6.30 -19.07
CA GLU A 37 -6.66 6.56 -19.82
C GLU A 37 -6.11 7.96 -19.56
N ARG A 38 -6.98 8.98 -19.58
CA ARG A 38 -6.58 10.36 -19.29
C ARG A 38 -6.02 10.57 -17.88
N HIS A 39 -6.38 9.72 -16.94
CA HIS A 39 -5.99 9.85 -15.53
C HIS A 39 -5.01 8.78 -15.04
N LEU A 40 -4.53 7.87 -15.93
CA LEU A 40 -3.52 6.86 -15.57
C LEU A 40 -2.23 7.47 -15.02
N TYR A 41 -1.93 8.72 -15.35
CA TYR A 41 -0.77 9.41 -14.78
C TYR A 41 -0.84 9.53 -13.25
N LEU A 42 -2.06 9.67 -12.66
CA LEU A 42 -2.24 9.67 -11.20
C LEU A 42 -1.85 8.34 -10.59
N VAL A 43 -2.24 7.23 -11.22
CA VAL A 43 -1.88 5.88 -10.78
C VAL A 43 -0.37 5.73 -10.74
N ASN A 44 0.30 6.08 -11.83
CA ASN A 44 1.75 5.98 -11.95
C ASN A 44 2.48 6.86 -10.92
N LEU A 45 2.02 8.11 -10.78
CA LEU A 45 2.58 9.07 -9.81
C LEU A 45 2.46 8.58 -8.36
N LEU A 46 1.29 8.04 -8.01
CA LEU A 46 0.99 7.61 -6.63
C LEU A 46 1.63 6.25 -6.32
N ALA A 47 1.58 5.27 -7.23
CA ALA A 47 2.20 3.96 -7.06
C ALA A 47 3.72 4.06 -6.85
N LYS A 48 4.40 4.94 -7.60
CA LYS A 48 5.85 5.18 -7.46
C LYS A 48 6.28 5.61 -6.06
N LYS A 49 5.41 6.27 -5.27
CA LYS A 49 5.72 6.67 -3.88
C LYS A 49 5.83 5.50 -2.91
N TYR A 50 5.38 4.32 -3.32
CA TYR A 50 5.34 3.12 -2.49
C TYR A 50 6.31 2.03 -2.95
N ILE A 51 7.18 2.31 -3.92
CA ILE A 51 8.26 1.41 -4.34
C ILE A 51 9.19 1.11 -3.15
N ASN A 52 9.75 -0.08 -3.09
CA ASN A 52 10.66 -0.58 -2.05
C ASN A 52 10.04 -0.68 -0.63
N LYS A 53 8.73 -0.86 -0.54
CA LYS A 53 8.03 -1.07 0.73
C LYS A 53 7.58 -2.52 0.95
N GLY A 54 8.28 -3.48 0.35
CA GLY A 54 8.00 -4.92 0.53
C GLY A 54 6.86 -5.46 -0.35
N VAL A 55 6.49 -4.71 -1.40
CA VAL A 55 5.48 -5.09 -2.41
C VAL A 55 6.00 -4.76 -3.78
N GLU A 56 5.72 -5.58 -4.76
CA GLU A 56 6.05 -5.33 -6.16
C GLU A 56 5.28 -4.13 -6.71
N PHE A 57 5.94 -3.39 -7.61
CA PHE A 57 5.35 -2.19 -8.20
C PHE A 57 4.06 -2.50 -8.95
N GLU A 58 4.05 -3.62 -9.66
CA GLU A 58 2.92 -4.11 -10.45
C GLU A 58 1.67 -4.30 -9.61
N ASP A 59 1.79 -4.87 -8.42
CA ASP A 59 0.68 -5.06 -7.49
C ASP A 59 0.11 -3.72 -7.01
N ILE A 60 1.00 -2.80 -6.64
CA ILE A 60 0.60 -1.44 -6.21
C ILE A 60 -0.08 -0.71 -7.37
N TYR A 61 0.45 -0.88 -8.60
CA TYR A 61 -0.11 -0.28 -9.80
C TYR A 61 -1.52 -0.81 -10.10
N GLN A 62 -1.74 -2.13 -9.97
CA GLN A 62 -3.06 -2.75 -10.17
C GLN A 62 -4.08 -2.25 -9.13
N VAL A 63 -3.71 -2.23 -7.86
CA VAL A 63 -4.57 -1.71 -6.78
C VAL A 63 -4.92 -0.25 -7.04
N SER A 64 -3.95 0.56 -7.45
CA SER A 64 -4.14 1.98 -7.76
C SER A 64 -5.05 2.18 -8.98
N SER A 65 -4.92 1.31 -10.00
CA SER A 65 -5.75 1.32 -11.20
C SER A 65 -7.22 1.00 -10.89
N LEU A 66 -7.46 -0.01 -10.07
CA LEU A 66 -8.80 -0.33 -9.58
C LEU A 66 -9.39 0.82 -8.77
N ALA A 67 -8.59 1.46 -7.91
CA ALA A 67 -9.03 2.62 -7.13
C ALA A 67 -9.37 3.82 -8.02
N LEU A 68 -8.63 4.04 -9.12
CA LEU A 68 -8.96 5.05 -10.12
C LEU A 68 -10.32 4.78 -10.77
N ILE A 69 -10.61 3.54 -11.14
CA ILE A 69 -11.91 3.13 -11.71
C ILE A 69 -13.03 3.43 -10.70
N TYR A 70 -12.85 3.07 -9.43
CA TYR A 70 -13.82 3.38 -8.38
C TYR A 70 -14.01 4.90 -8.20
N ALA A 71 -12.92 5.67 -8.28
CA ALA A 71 -12.99 7.12 -8.18
C ALA A 71 -13.80 7.73 -9.34
N ILE A 72 -13.56 7.29 -10.59
CA ILE A 72 -14.31 7.76 -11.78
C ILE A 72 -15.79 7.46 -11.63
N ASN A 73 -16.16 6.25 -11.20
CA ASN A 73 -17.55 5.85 -11.04
C ASN A 73 -18.29 6.66 -9.95
N ARG A 74 -17.56 7.09 -8.90
CA ARG A 74 -18.12 7.80 -7.74
C ARG A 74 -18.01 9.31 -7.83
N TYR A 75 -17.20 9.81 -8.76
CA TYR A 75 -17.00 11.24 -8.89
C TYR A 75 -18.30 11.96 -9.28
N ASP A 76 -18.51 13.08 -8.59
CA ASP A 76 -19.64 13.97 -8.82
C ASP A 76 -19.11 15.35 -9.21
N ILE A 77 -19.31 15.70 -10.48
CA ILE A 77 -18.82 16.96 -11.04
C ILE A 77 -19.59 18.18 -10.51
N GLU A 78 -20.83 18.00 -10.03
CA GLU A 78 -21.66 19.10 -9.52
C GLU A 78 -21.11 19.68 -8.21
N LYS A 79 -20.28 18.91 -7.50
CA LYS A 79 -19.61 19.37 -6.28
C LYS A 79 -18.49 20.39 -6.50
N GLY A 80 -18.10 20.64 -7.74
CA GLY A 80 -17.21 21.73 -8.14
C GLY A 80 -15.73 21.58 -7.84
N TYR A 81 -15.28 20.47 -7.24
CA TYR A 81 -13.84 20.20 -7.03
C TYR A 81 -13.24 19.45 -8.22
N GLU A 82 -11.94 19.60 -8.42
CA GLU A 82 -11.21 18.89 -9.48
C GLU A 82 -11.16 17.38 -9.21
N PHE A 83 -11.28 16.57 -10.27
CA PHE A 83 -11.24 15.10 -10.16
C PHE A 83 -9.97 14.59 -9.48
N SER A 84 -8.81 15.16 -9.80
CA SER A 84 -7.53 14.77 -9.17
C SER A 84 -7.53 14.92 -7.65
N SER A 85 -8.20 15.98 -7.14
CA SER A 85 -8.33 16.22 -5.69
C SER A 85 -9.20 15.16 -5.01
N PHE A 86 -10.19 14.61 -5.71
CA PHE A 86 -11.04 13.53 -5.23
C PHE A 86 -10.39 12.16 -5.38
N ALA A 87 -9.76 11.89 -6.53
CA ALA A 87 -9.17 10.59 -6.85
C ALA A 87 -7.92 10.29 -6.00
N THR A 88 -7.07 11.30 -5.75
CA THR A 88 -5.81 11.11 -5.00
C THR A 88 -6.01 10.49 -3.62
N PRO A 89 -6.86 11.01 -2.72
CA PRO A 89 -7.09 10.38 -1.42
C PRO A 89 -7.75 9.00 -1.53
N THR A 90 -8.60 8.79 -2.54
CA THR A 90 -9.23 7.49 -2.80
C THR A 90 -8.18 6.43 -3.17
N ILE A 91 -7.27 6.74 -4.11
CA ILE A 91 -6.21 5.85 -4.54
C ILE A 91 -5.25 5.56 -3.37
N ILE A 92 -4.81 6.59 -2.64
CA ILE A 92 -3.93 6.42 -1.47
C ILE A 92 -4.60 5.55 -0.40
N GLY A 93 -5.89 5.72 -0.19
CA GLY A 93 -6.67 4.93 0.77
C GLY A 93 -6.66 3.44 0.42
N GLU A 94 -6.88 3.07 -0.84
CA GLU A 94 -6.85 1.68 -1.30
C GLU A 94 -5.42 1.09 -1.26
N ILE A 95 -4.38 1.86 -1.61
CA ILE A 95 -2.98 1.43 -1.46
C ILE A 95 -2.69 1.12 0.02
N LYS A 96 -3.02 2.04 0.94
CA LYS A 96 -2.81 1.82 2.39
C LYS A 96 -3.58 0.61 2.92
N LYS A 97 -4.80 0.40 2.43
CA LYS A 97 -5.63 -0.77 2.77
C LYS A 97 -4.97 -2.06 2.27
N TYR A 98 -4.44 -2.06 1.04
CA TYR A 98 -3.70 -3.21 0.50
C TYR A 98 -2.49 -3.56 1.37
N PHE A 99 -1.67 -2.57 1.74
CA PHE A 99 -0.54 -2.79 2.65
C PHE A 99 -0.97 -3.37 4.00
N ARG A 100 -2.04 -2.85 4.57
CA ARG A 100 -2.56 -3.35 5.85
C ARG A 100 -3.09 -4.78 5.77
N ASP A 101 -3.78 -5.13 4.67
CA ASP A 101 -4.58 -6.36 4.61
C ASP A 101 -3.83 -7.51 3.91
N LYS A 102 -2.81 -7.23 3.07
CA LYS A 102 -2.17 -8.22 2.20
C LYS A 102 -0.66 -8.37 2.36
N VAL A 103 0.01 -7.39 2.92
CA VAL A 103 1.50 -7.39 2.96
C VAL A 103 2.05 -8.16 4.15
N TRP A 104 1.27 -8.41 5.17
CA TRP A 104 1.68 -9.24 6.29
C TRP A 104 1.74 -10.71 5.86
N THR A 105 2.93 -11.29 5.86
CA THR A 105 3.15 -12.70 5.51
C THR A 105 2.53 -13.62 6.54
N LEU A 106 2.59 -13.25 7.82
CA LEU A 106 1.91 -13.94 8.91
C LEU A 106 0.61 -13.21 9.26
N ARG A 107 -0.43 -13.99 9.60
CA ARG A 107 -1.71 -13.43 10.05
C ARG A 107 -1.59 -12.86 11.47
N VAL A 108 -1.36 -11.56 11.56
CA VAL A 108 -1.27 -10.84 12.83
C VAL A 108 -2.62 -10.14 13.12
N PRO A 109 -3.17 -10.22 14.36
CA PRO A 109 -4.37 -9.52 14.75
C PRO A 109 -4.25 -8.00 14.55
N ARG A 110 -5.34 -7.34 14.13
CA ARG A 110 -5.35 -5.88 13.86
C ARG A 110 -4.86 -5.05 15.05
N ARG A 111 -5.25 -5.43 16.27
CA ARG A 111 -4.80 -4.76 17.50
C ARG A 111 -3.27 -4.69 17.57
N VAL A 112 -2.60 -5.80 17.28
CA VAL A 112 -1.13 -5.92 17.33
C VAL A 112 -0.49 -5.11 16.19
N GLN A 113 -1.09 -5.13 14.98
CA GLN A 113 -0.63 -4.31 13.86
C GLN A 113 -0.69 -2.81 14.17
N GLU A 114 -1.80 -2.35 14.77
CA GLU A 114 -2.00 -0.95 15.17
C GLU A 114 -1.03 -0.56 16.30
N LEU A 115 -0.80 -1.46 17.25
CA LEU A 115 0.15 -1.24 18.34
C LEU A 115 1.59 -1.18 17.82
N SER A 116 1.99 -2.07 16.90
CA SER A 116 3.31 -2.06 16.26
C SER A 116 3.59 -0.73 15.53
N LYS A 117 2.58 -0.17 14.87
CA LYS A 117 2.69 1.15 14.26
C LYS A 117 2.90 2.25 15.29
N LYS A 118 2.10 2.27 16.37
CA LYS A 118 2.26 3.25 17.47
C LYS A 118 3.63 3.14 18.13
N ILE A 119 4.15 1.93 18.31
CA ILE A 119 5.50 1.68 18.84
C ILE A 119 6.55 2.31 17.94
N SER A 120 6.44 2.14 16.61
CA SER A 120 7.39 2.73 15.66
C SER A 120 7.38 4.25 15.70
N GLU A 121 6.19 4.86 15.76
CA GLU A 121 6.03 6.31 15.90
C GLU A 121 6.58 6.82 17.24
N ALA A 122 6.28 6.12 18.35
CA ALA A 122 6.78 6.45 19.68
C ALA A 122 8.31 6.35 19.79
N LYS A 123 8.93 5.33 19.17
CA LYS A 123 10.39 5.21 19.12
C LYS A 123 11.03 6.43 18.48
N VAL A 124 10.56 6.82 17.29
CA VAL A 124 11.10 7.97 16.58
C VAL A 124 10.94 9.24 17.40
N PHE A 125 9.78 9.47 18.00
CA PHE A 125 9.51 10.63 18.83
C PHE A 125 10.41 10.69 20.07
N LEU A 126 10.51 9.60 20.83
CA LEU A 126 11.32 9.52 22.06
C LEU A 126 12.83 9.62 21.78
N GLU A 127 13.29 9.08 20.65
CA GLU A 127 14.69 9.24 20.20
C GLU A 127 15.02 10.70 19.89
N GLN A 128 14.12 11.42 19.22
CA GLN A 128 14.31 12.83 18.92
C GLN A 128 14.32 13.69 20.18
N GLU A 129 13.43 13.41 21.14
CA GLU A 129 13.30 14.16 22.38
C GLU A 129 14.48 13.91 23.33
N ASN A 130 14.80 12.63 23.58
CA ASN A 130 15.77 12.24 24.61
C ASN A 130 17.20 12.04 24.08
N LYS A 131 17.41 12.07 22.74
CA LYS A 131 18.70 11.79 22.07
C LYS A 131 19.32 10.44 22.48
N LYS A 132 18.50 9.48 22.89
CA LYS A 132 18.85 8.11 23.32
C LYS A 132 17.81 7.14 22.82
N HIS A 133 18.24 5.89 22.57
CA HIS A 133 17.31 4.82 22.25
C HIS A 133 16.35 4.56 23.42
N PRO A 134 15.01 4.65 23.21
CA PRO A 134 14.04 4.43 24.27
C PRO A 134 14.02 2.96 24.69
N LYS A 135 13.88 2.70 25.98
CA LYS A 135 13.66 1.36 26.51
C LYS A 135 12.18 0.98 26.32
N VAL A 136 11.90 -0.34 26.42
CA VAL A 136 10.53 -0.88 26.33
C VAL A 136 9.60 -0.17 27.31
N LYS A 137 10.05 0.06 28.54
CA LYS A 137 9.32 0.78 29.59
C LYS A 137 8.94 2.21 29.18
N ASP A 138 9.83 2.93 28.51
CA ASP A 138 9.59 4.31 28.08
C ASP A 138 8.51 4.35 27.00
N ILE A 139 8.56 3.38 26.07
CA ILE A 139 7.56 3.20 25.01
C ILE A 139 6.21 2.82 25.60
N ALA A 140 6.17 1.86 26.53
CA ALA A 140 4.97 1.41 27.20
C ALA A 140 4.26 2.55 27.92
N ASN A 141 5.02 3.36 28.69
CA ASN A 141 4.51 4.54 29.39
C ASN A 141 3.99 5.61 28.42
N TYR A 142 4.67 5.85 27.30
CA TYR A 142 4.27 6.84 26.32
C TYR A 142 2.97 6.48 25.60
N ILE A 143 2.81 5.19 25.26
CA ILE A 143 1.62 4.69 24.54
C ILE A 143 0.45 4.41 25.49
N GLY A 144 0.74 4.14 26.78
CA GLY A 144 -0.25 3.75 27.79
C GLY A 144 -0.66 2.28 27.70
N CYS A 145 0.31 1.37 27.49
CA CYS A 145 0.11 -0.08 27.45
C CYS A 145 1.13 -0.79 28.35
N SER A 146 1.01 -2.12 28.51
CA SER A 146 1.98 -2.91 29.30
C SER A 146 3.29 -3.15 28.53
N GLU A 147 4.37 -3.45 29.25
CA GLU A 147 5.66 -3.81 28.66
C GLU A 147 5.54 -5.11 27.84
N GLU A 148 4.72 -6.07 28.32
CA GLU A 148 4.44 -7.33 27.62
C GLU A 148 3.74 -7.07 26.27
N GLU A 149 2.74 -6.18 26.21
CA GLU A 149 2.07 -5.82 24.96
C GLU A 149 3.02 -5.17 23.97
N VAL A 150 3.97 -4.34 24.43
CA VAL A 150 5.01 -3.76 23.58
C VAL A 150 5.92 -4.83 23.02
N LEU A 151 6.38 -5.79 23.85
CA LEU A 151 7.24 -6.88 23.42
C LEU A 151 6.54 -7.80 22.41
N GLU A 152 5.29 -8.20 22.69
CA GLU A 152 4.46 -8.99 21.76
C GLU A 152 4.32 -8.31 20.40
N ALA A 153 4.03 -7.01 20.40
CA ALA A 153 3.88 -6.26 19.16
C ALA A 153 5.20 -6.05 18.41
N MET A 154 6.32 -5.92 19.12
CA MET A 154 7.65 -5.85 18.51
C MET A 154 8.02 -7.19 17.89
N GLU A 155 7.79 -8.32 18.57
CA GLU A 155 8.03 -9.66 18.04
C GLU A 155 7.16 -9.93 16.82
N ALA A 156 5.87 -9.63 16.88
CA ALA A 156 4.98 -9.77 15.74
C ALA A 156 5.41 -8.93 14.51
N SER A 157 6.11 -7.81 14.72
CA SER A 157 6.60 -6.97 13.61
C SER A 157 7.65 -7.66 12.75
N TYR A 158 8.39 -8.66 13.26
CA TYR A 158 9.29 -9.49 12.46
C TYR A 158 8.53 -10.34 11.43
N GLY A 159 7.28 -10.69 11.69
CA GLY A 159 6.41 -11.39 10.74
C GLY A 159 6.02 -10.55 9.50
N TYR A 160 6.32 -9.25 9.49
CA TYR A 160 6.09 -8.39 8.33
C TYR A 160 7.08 -8.65 7.18
N GLN A 161 8.33 -8.96 7.52
CA GLN A 161 9.39 -9.28 6.56
C GLN A 161 10.14 -10.55 7.01
N PRO A 162 9.59 -11.74 6.77
CA PRO A 162 10.30 -12.98 7.05
C PRO A 162 11.55 -13.09 6.19
N ILE A 163 12.59 -13.70 6.75
CA ILE A 163 13.82 -13.98 6.02
C ILE A 163 13.56 -15.15 5.08
N SER A 164 14.03 -15.05 3.83
CA SER A 164 13.94 -16.17 2.89
C SER A 164 14.81 -17.35 3.36
N LEU A 165 14.27 -18.55 3.32
CA LEU A 165 15.03 -19.77 3.58
C LEU A 165 16.12 -20.04 2.54
N ASP A 166 15.91 -19.52 1.30
CA ASP A 166 16.89 -19.60 0.22
C ASP A 166 17.98 -18.51 0.30
N SER A 167 17.91 -17.61 1.31
CA SER A 167 18.96 -16.61 1.48
C SER A 167 20.28 -17.31 1.85
N SER A 168 21.37 -16.92 1.14
CA SER A 168 22.70 -17.40 1.48
C SER A 168 23.11 -16.89 2.87
N SER A 169 23.62 -17.78 3.70
CA SER A 169 24.24 -17.42 4.97
C SER A 169 25.65 -16.93 4.65
N ASN A 170 25.89 -15.62 4.76
CA ASN A 170 27.23 -15.03 4.65
C ASN A 170 28.07 -15.48 5.85
N ASP A 171 28.60 -16.69 5.80
CA ASP A 171 29.79 -17.07 6.58
C ASP A 171 30.97 -16.91 5.64
N ASP A 172 31.99 -16.15 6.07
CA ASP A 172 33.25 -15.85 5.36
C ASP A 172 34.14 -17.11 5.08
N SER A 173 33.55 -18.26 4.95
CA SER A 173 34.26 -19.52 4.59
C SER A 173 34.07 -19.78 3.08
N GLU A 174 35.19 -19.96 2.41
CA GLU A 174 35.37 -20.15 0.95
C GLU A 174 34.63 -21.34 0.30
N ASP A 175 33.67 -21.99 0.98
CA ASP A 175 32.98 -23.17 0.46
C ASP A 175 31.47 -23.05 0.59
N LYS A 176 30.82 -22.98 -0.61
CA LYS A 176 29.42 -23.17 -0.93
C LYS A 176 28.46 -22.15 -0.36
N ASP A 177 27.56 -21.70 -1.26
CA ASP A 177 26.30 -21.01 -0.95
C ASP A 177 25.39 -21.86 -0.05
N ILE A 178 25.72 -21.95 1.25
CA ILE A 178 24.88 -22.62 2.24
C ILE A 178 23.69 -21.73 2.50
N THR A 179 22.52 -22.23 2.18
CA THR A 179 21.25 -21.53 2.43
C THR A 179 20.79 -21.68 3.88
N LEU A 180 19.90 -20.80 4.33
CA LEU A 180 19.30 -20.95 5.67
C LEU A 180 18.56 -22.28 5.84
N ILE A 181 17.95 -22.80 4.76
CA ILE A 181 17.24 -24.09 4.78
C ILE A 181 18.22 -25.27 5.09
N ASP A 182 19.47 -25.19 4.62
CA ASP A 182 20.47 -26.22 4.86
C ASP A 182 20.94 -26.26 6.33
N LYS A 183 20.75 -25.15 7.06
CA LYS A 183 21.11 -25.04 8.50
C LYS A 183 19.94 -25.45 9.42
N ILE A 184 18.73 -25.60 8.91
CA ILE A 184 17.57 -26.04 9.69
C ILE A 184 17.60 -27.57 9.74
N GLY A 185 18.12 -28.12 10.83
CA GLY A 185 18.14 -29.58 11.09
C GLY A 185 16.74 -30.12 11.37
N GLN A 186 16.49 -31.39 11.03
CA GLN A 186 15.39 -32.18 11.56
C GLN A 186 15.84 -32.88 12.82
N GLU A 187 15.07 -32.80 13.91
CA GLU A 187 15.26 -33.76 15.01
C GLU A 187 14.92 -35.14 14.49
N GLU A 188 15.92 -36.05 14.54
CA GLU A 188 15.68 -37.47 14.33
C GLU A 188 14.85 -38.00 15.52
N SER A 189 13.64 -38.49 15.21
CA SER A 189 12.73 -39.14 16.17
C SER A 189 13.15 -40.58 16.45
#